data_78b3b52cbdaf2e0c168945eb02ff708d
#
_entry.id   78b3b52cbdaf2e0c168945eb02ff708d
#
_cell.length_a   1.000
_cell.length_b   1.000
_cell.length_c   1.000
_cell.angle_alpha   90.00
_cell.angle_beta   90.00
_cell.angle_gamma   90.00
#
_symmetry.space_group_name_H-M   'P 1'
#
loop_
_entity.id
_entity.type
_entity.pdbx_description
1 polymer ?
#
loop_
_entity_poly.entity_id
_entity_poly.type
_entity_poly.pdbx_seq_one_letter_code
_entity_poly.pdbx_strand_id
1 'polypeptide(L)'
;MGWFFGFKLHLICNEKGELLNFMITPGDVDDRKPLEYKAFIDFIHGKLFGDKGYISKNLFQRLFVDGIQLITKLKSNMKGALMSVSDRLLLRKRAIIETVNDELKNIAQVEHSRHRCFDNFIVNLLGAIAAYCLFPKKPCINNVQRTMDTQLALF
;
A
#
# COMPACT_ATOMS: atom_id res chain seq x y z
N MET A 1 10.56 -25.96 9.01
CA MET A 1 9.58 -24.86 9.04
C MET A 1 8.21 -25.43 8.84
N GLY A 2 7.29 -25.24 9.78
CA GLY A 2 5.91 -25.72 9.68
C GLY A 2 5.11 -24.89 8.68
N TRP A 3 4.11 -25.51 8.06
CA TRP A 3 3.11 -24.82 7.26
C TRP A 3 2.21 -24.04 8.21
N PHE A 4 2.02 -22.75 7.94
CA PHE A 4 1.02 -21.94 8.66
C PHE A 4 0.12 -21.24 7.67
N PHE A 5 -1.16 -21.24 7.99
CA PHE A 5 -2.15 -20.46 7.26
C PHE A 5 -2.13 -19.03 7.76
N GLY A 6 -2.02 -18.09 6.86
CA GLY A 6 -2.03 -16.68 7.18
C GLY A 6 -2.72 -15.87 6.11
N PHE A 7 -3.05 -14.64 6.46
CA PHE A 7 -3.60 -13.67 5.52
C PHE A 7 -2.61 -12.53 5.33
N LYS A 8 -2.62 -11.95 4.13
CA LYS A 8 -1.92 -10.71 3.81
C LYS A 8 -2.91 -9.56 3.79
N LEU A 9 -2.58 -8.48 4.46
CA LEU A 9 -3.30 -7.21 4.38
C LEU A 9 -2.57 -6.32 3.39
N HIS A 10 -3.27 -5.94 2.33
CA HIS A 10 -2.79 -4.98 1.33
C HIS A 10 -3.43 -3.63 1.61
N LEU A 11 -2.62 -2.58 1.64
CA LEU A 11 -3.06 -1.23 1.97
C LEU A 11 -2.62 -0.25 0.90
N ILE A 12 -3.48 0.70 0.59
CA ILE A 12 -3.15 1.89 -0.19
C ILE A 12 -3.39 3.11 0.71
N CYS A 13 -2.40 3.96 0.83
CA CYS A 13 -2.52 5.22 1.57
C CYS A 13 -2.03 6.40 0.74
N ASN A 14 -2.46 7.60 1.11
CA ASN A 14 -1.97 8.84 0.53
C ASN A 14 -0.78 9.41 1.33
N GLU A 15 -0.27 10.56 0.89
CA GLU A 15 0.84 11.29 1.51
C GLU A 15 0.54 11.81 2.92
N LYS A 16 -0.73 11.80 3.32
CA LYS A 16 -1.18 12.18 4.67
C LYS A 16 -1.38 10.98 5.59
N GLY A 17 -1.00 9.77 5.14
CA GLY A 17 -1.22 8.53 5.88
C GLY A 17 -2.69 8.10 5.97
N GLU A 18 -3.58 8.71 5.19
CA GLU A 18 -4.97 8.28 5.14
C GLU A 18 -5.09 7.03 4.29
N LEU A 19 -5.77 6.01 4.82
CA LEU A 19 -6.05 4.78 4.07
C LEU A 19 -7.09 5.06 2.99
N LEU A 20 -6.74 4.80 1.74
CA LEU A 20 -7.61 4.95 0.59
C LEU A 20 -8.37 3.66 0.31
N ASN A 21 -7.69 2.53 0.42
CA ASN A 21 -8.30 1.22 0.26
C ASN A 21 -7.49 0.14 0.97
N PHE A 22 -8.13 -1.00 1.20
CA PHE A 22 -7.47 -2.19 1.72
C PHE A 22 -8.07 -3.46 1.11
N MET A 23 -7.28 -4.53 1.09
CA MET A 23 -7.70 -5.86 0.65
C MET A 23 -7.00 -6.93 1.48
N ILE A 24 -7.71 -8.03 1.73
CA ILE A 24 -7.16 -9.19 2.41
C ILE A 24 -7.06 -10.33 1.40
N THR A 25 -5.93 -11.00 1.37
CA THR A 25 -5.73 -12.20 0.55
C THR A 25 -5.15 -13.32 1.40
N PRO A 26 -5.31 -14.59 0.99
CA PRO A 26 -4.52 -15.69 1.54
C PRO A 26 -3.01 -15.40 1.43
N GLY A 27 -2.23 -15.92 2.36
CA GLY A 27 -0.80 -15.64 2.47
C GLY A 27 0.06 -16.10 1.30
N ASP A 28 -0.42 -17.06 0.51
CA ASP A 28 0.22 -17.61 -0.69
C ASP A 28 -0.03 -16.77 -1.95
N VAL A 29 -0.98 -15.83 -1.93
CA VAL A 29 -1.29 -14.96 -3.07
C VAL A 29 -0.15 -13.96 -3.32
N ASP A 30 0.21 -13.78 -4.60
CA ASP A 30 1.22 -12.80 -5.02
C ASP A 30 0.77 -11.38 -4.68
N ASP A 31 1.69 -10.57 -4.15
CA ASP A 31 1.42 -9.20 -3.69
C ASP A 31 0.95 -8.25 -4.81
N ARG A 32 1.19 -8.62 -6.08
CA ARG A 32 0.74 -7.88 -7.26
C ARG A 32 -0.72 -8.15 -7.61
N LYS A 33 -1.28 -9.28 -7.16
CA LYS A 33 -2.66 -9.69 -7.49
C LYS A 33 -3.73 -8.68 -7.10
N PRO A 34 -3.70 -8.05 -5.91
CA PRO A 34 -4.67 -7.03 -5.54
C PRO A 34 -4.79 -5.89 -6.55
N LEU A 35 -3.67 -5.49 -7.17
CA LEU A 35 -3.64 -4.44 -8.19
C LEU A 35 -4.29 -4.83 -9.52
N GLU A 36 -4.61 -6.09 -9.72
CA GLU A 36 -5.36 -6.58 -10.86
C GLU A 36 -6.88 -6.45 -10.65
N TYR A 37 -7.33 -6.30 -9.40
CA TYR A 37 -8.75 -6.15 -9.08
C TYR A 37 -9.18 -4.68 -9.19
N LYS A 38 -10.09 -4.42 -10.10
CA LYS A 38 -10.58 -3.07 -10.37
C LYS A 38 -11.15 -2.39 -9.11
N ALA A 39 -11.91 -3.13 -8.30
CA ALA A 39 -12.45 -2.63 -7.05
C ALA A 39 -11.39 -2.15 -6.05
N PHE A 40 -10.15 -2.65 -6.13
CA PHE A 40 -9.07 -2.24 -5.24
C PHE A 40 -8.40 -0.94 -5.69
N ILE A 41 -8.46 -0.62 -6.99
CA ILE A 41 -7.78 0.54 -7.59
C ILE A 41 -8.75 1.60 -8.14
N ASP A 42 -10.06 1.38 -8.05
CA ASP A 42 -11.09 2.16 -8.76
C ASP A 42 -11.07 3.67 -8.43
N PHE A 43 -10.63 4.03 -7.22
CA PHE A 43 -10.54 5.43 -6.78
C PHE A 43 -9.11 5.98 -6.80
N ILE A 44 -8.17 5.23 -7.38
CA ILE A 44 -6.76 5.60 -7.41
C ILE A 44 -6.43 6.19 -8.78
N HIS A 45 -5.85 7.38 -8.79
CA HIS A 45 -5.42 8.06 -10.00
C HIS A 45 -4.03 8.68 -9.81
N GLY A 46 -3.29 8.87 -10.91
CA GLY A 46 -1.98 9.52 -10.88
C GLY A 46 -0.85 8.57 -10.51
N LYS A 47 0.03 8.96 -9.58
CA LYS A 47 1.25 8.22 -9.27
C LYS A 47 1.06 7.29 -8.07
N LEU A 48 1.36 6.01 -8.28
CA LEU A 48 1.34 4.97 -7.26
C LEU A 48 2.77 4.51 -6.98
N PHE A 49 3.21 4.62 -5.74
CA PHE A 49 4.58 4.27 -5.33
C PHE A 49 4.58 2.90 -4.67
N GLY A 50 5.35 1.98 -5.23
CA GLY A 50 5.45 0.61 -4.74
C GLY A 50 6.88 0.15 -4.50
N ASP A 51 7.03 -1.02 -3.87
CA ASP A 51 8.33 -1.66 -3.72
C ASP A 51 8.75 -2.40 -4.99
N LYS A 52 10.01 -2.86 -5.02
CA LYS A 52 10.58 -3.65 -6.13
C LYS A 52 9.82 -4.94 -6.41
N GLY A 53 9.07 -5.47 -5.45
CA GLY A 53 8.21 -6.64 -5.62
C GLY A 53 7.11 -6.45 -6.66
N TYR A 54 6.67 -5.21 -6.87
CA TYR A 54 5.59 -4.89 -7.81
C TYR A 54 6.04 -4.71 -9.27
N ILE A 55 7.33 -4.94 -9.59
CA ILE A 55 7.84 -4.82 -10.95
C ILE A 55 7.27 -5.93 -11.82
N SER A 56 6.36 -5.56 -12.74
CA SER A 56 5.78 -6.42 -13.75
C SER A 56 5.38 -5.57 -14.96
N LYS A 57 5.84 -5.98 -16.16
CA LYS A 57 5.50 -5.25 -17.39
C LYS A 57 4.01 -5.22 -17.66
N ASN A 58 3.34 -6.36 -17.46
CA ASN A 58 1.89 -6.47 -17.67
C ASN A 58 1.10 -5.62 -16.68
N LEU A 59 1.49 -5.66 -15.39
CA LEU A 59 0.85 -4.84 -14.37
C LEU A 59 1.01 -3.36 -14.67
N PHE A 60 2.22 -2.93 -15.05
CA PHE A 60 2.50 -1.54 -15.40
C PHE A 60 1.61 -1.05 -16.55
N GLN A 61 1.48 -1.84 -17.62
CA GLN A 61 0.64 -1.49 -18.78
C GLN A 61 -0.84 -1.39 -18.40
N ARG A 62 -1.35 -2.33 -17.59
CA ARG A 62 -2.76 -2.31 -17.16
C ARG A 62 -3.06 -1.09 -16.31
N LEU A 63 -2.24 -0.83 -15.28
CA LEU A 63 -2.42 0.33 -14.41
C LEU A 63 -2.33 1.65 -15.19
N PHE A 64 -1.44 1.71 -16.18
CA PHE A 64 -1.33 2.91 -17.04
C PHE A 64 -2.59 3.18 -17.84
N VAL A 65 -3.27 2.14 -18.35
CA VAL A 65 -4.57 2.28 -19.04
C VAL A 65 -5.64 2.79 -18.08
N ASP A 66 -5.59 2.39 -16.80
CA ASP A 66 -6.51 2.86 -15.77
C ASP A 66 -6.12 4.25 -15.20
N GLY A 67 -5.14 4.94 -15.81
CA GLY A 67 -4.69 6.26 -15.38
C GLY A 67 -3.77 6.26 -14.16
N ILE A 68 -3.18 5.10 -13.81
CA ILE A 68 -2.28 4.93 -12.68
C ILE A 68 -0.84 4.71 -13.18
N GLN A 69 0.05 5.61 -12.82
CA GLN A 69 1.48 5.47 -13.09
C GLN A 69 2.19 4.80 -11.91
N LEU A 70 2.48 3.51 -12.04
CA LEU A 70 3.23 2.78 -11.01
C LEU A 70 4.71 3.18 -11.03
N ILE A 71 5.22 3.64 -9.89
CA ILE A 71 6.62 4.06 -9.71
C ILE A 71 7.27 3.16 -8.66
N THR A 72 8.33 2.46 -9.05
CA THR A 72 9.07 1.55 -8.17
C THR A 72 10.58 1.82 -8.26
N LYS A 73 11.34 1.42 -7.24
CA LYS A 73 12.79 1.36 -7.35
C LYS A 73 13.17 0.28 -8.36
N LEU A 74 14.06 0.60 -9.29
CA LEU A 74 14.60 -0.37 -10.23
C LEU A 74 15.46 -1.42 -9.51
N LYS A 75 15.44 -2.65 -10.02
CA LYS A 75 16.41 -3.67 -9.62
C LYS A 75 17.78 -3.28 -10.16
N SER A 76 18.85 -3.68 -9.47
CA SER A 76 20.25 -3.31 -9.83
C SER A 76 20.67 -3.73 -11.24
N ASN A 77 20.04 -4.76 -11.78
CA ASN A 77 20.29 -5.30 -13.12
C ASN A 77 19.38 -4.71 -14.21
N MET A 78 18.52 -3.76 -13.89
CA MET A 78 17.64 -3.11 -14.87
C MET A 78 18.26 -1.78 -15.32
N LYS A 79 18.38 -1.59 -16.63
CA LYS A 79 18.71 -0.28 -17.22
C LYS A 79 17.55 0.66 -16.96
N GLY A 80 17.80 1.73 -16.20
CA GLY A 80 16.76 2.63 -15.74
C GLY A 80 16.24 3.54 -16.84
N ALA A 81 14.92 3.73 -16.88
CA ALA A 81 14.34 4.93 -17.46
C ALA A 81 14.70 6.14 -16.58
N LEU A 82 14.84 7.32 -17.18
CA LEU A 82 15.09 8.56 -16.46
C LEU A 82 13.92 8.83 -15.50
N MET A 83 14.19 8.67 -14.22
CA MET A 83 13.23 9.01 -13.16
C MET A 83 13.42 10.46 -12.74
N SER A 84 12.35 11.23 -12.63
CA SER A 84 12.43 12.61 -12.16
C SER A 84 13.01 12.70 -10.75
N VAL A 85 13.65 13.82 -10.41
CA VAL A 85 14.18 14.05 -9.06
C VAL A 85 13.06 14.00 -8.02
N SER A 86 11.90 14.55 -8.35
CA SER A 86 10.71 14.50 -7.49
C SER A 86 10.28 13.06 -7.20
N ASP A 87 10.22 12.20 -8.22
CA ASP A 87 9.83 10.79 -8.03
C ASP A 87 10.85 10.01 -7.18
N ARG A 88 12.13 10.33 -7.31
CA ARG A 88 13.16 9.76 -6.43
C ARG A 88 13.00 10.18 -4.97
N LEU A 89 12.65 11.44 -4.72
CA LEU A 89 12.38 11.94 -3.37
C LEU A 89 11.15 11.28 -2.78
N LEU A 90 10.09 11.15 -3.58
CA LEU A 90 8.84 10.51 -3.16
C LEU A 90 9.03 9.01 -2.87
N LEU A 91 9.82 8.32 -3.69
CA LEU A 91 10.18 6.92 -3.41
C LEU A 91 10.95 6.72 -2.10
N ARG A 92 11.75 7.70 -1.68
CA ARG A 92 12.40 7.66 -0.35
C ARG A 92 11.39 7.81 0.79
N LYS A 93 10.34 8.59 0.55
CA LYS A 93 9.28 8.87 1.54
C LYS A 93 8.22 7.76 1.63
N ARG A 94 8.32 6.68 0.84
CA ARG A 94 7.43 5.50 0.95
C ARG A 94 7.43 4.85 2.34
N ALA A 95 8.40 5.18 3.20
CA ALA A 95 8.43 4.75 4.59
C ALA A 95 7.15 5.11 5.37
N ILE A 96 6.31 6.00 4.83
CA ILE A 96 4.99 6.28 5.43
C ILE A 96 4.13 5.02 5.57
N ILE A 97 4.17 4.10 4.59
CA ILE A 97 3.41 2.85 4.68
C ILE A 97 3.96 1.94 5.79
N GLU A 98 5.28 1.96 6.01
CA GLU A 98 5.91 1.22 7.09
C GLU A 98 5.40 1.75 8.44
N THR A 99 5.34 3.08 8.60
CA THR A 99 4.79 3.71 9.80
C THR A 99 3.29 3.43 9.98
N VAL A 100 2.51 3.48 8.89
CA VAL A 100 1.08 3.10 8.92
C VAL A 100 0.91 1.66 9.39
N ASN A 101 1.72 0.75 8.86
CA ASN A 101 1.71 -0.65 9.27
C ASN A 101 2.09 -0.82 10.75
N ASP A 102 3.10 -0.10 11.22
CA ASP A 102 3.52 -0.12 12.62
C ASP A 102 2.43 0.40 13.55
N GLU A 103 1.72 1.46 13.17
CA GLU A 103 0.60 1.97 13.96
C GLU A 103 -0.58 0.99 13.99
N LEU A 104 -0.91 0.35 12.86
CA LEU A 104 -1.93 -0.69 12.80
C LEU A 104 -1.56 -1.91 13.67
N LYS A 105 -0.29 -2.32 13.68
CA LYS A 105 0.19 -3.45 14.46
C LYS A 105 0.26 -3.14 15.95
N ASN A 106 0.88 -2.03 16.32
CA ASN A 106 1.25 -1.73 17.70
C ASN A 106 0.16 -0.97 18.46
N ILE A 107 -0.57 -0.06 17.80
CA ILE A 107 -1.62 0.73 18.45
C ILE A 107 -2.99 0.06 18.27
N ALA A 108 -3.35 -0.28 17.04
CA ALA A 108 -4.60 -0.96 16.73
C ALA A 108 -4.55 -2.49 16.94
N GLN A 109 -3.38 -3.05 17.26
CA GLN A 109 -3.14 -4.45 17.66
C GLN A 109 -3.69 -5.50 16.68
N VAL A 110 -3.62 -5.25 15.39
CA VAL A 110 -4.15 -6.14 14.34
C VAL A 110 -3.54 -7.54 14.40
N GLU A 111 -2.24 -7.66 14.74
CA GLU A 111 -1.54 -8.96 14.79
C GLU A 111 -1.84 -9.77 16.06
N HIS A 112 -2.35 -9.15 17.12
CA HIS A 112 -2.59 -9.82 18.39
C HIS A 112 -3.98 -10.44 18.52
N SER A 113 -4.62 -10.72 17.40
CA SER A 113 -5.94 -11.37 17.39
C SER A 113 -5.80 -12.86 17.69
N ARG A 114 -6.42 -13.31 18.79
CA ARG A 114 -6.54 -14.74 19.17
C ARG A 114 -7.81 -15.38 18.61
N HIS A 115 -8.33 -14.85 17.52
CA HIS A 115 -9.61 -15.32 16.97
C HIS A 115 -9.41 -16.69 16.28
N ARG A 116 -10.24 -17.66 16.67
CA ARG A 116 -10.29 -18.98 16.04
C ARG A 116 -11.25 -19.02 14.84
N CYS A 117 -12.14 -18.04 14.74
CA CYS A 117 -13.12 -17.90 13.66
C CYS A 117 -12.68 -16.78 12.72
N PHE A 118 -12.79 -17.02 11.43
CA PHE A 118 -12.45 -16.04 10.39
C PHE A 118 -13.29 -14.76 10.51
N ASP A 119 -14.60 -14.88 10.76
CA ASP A 119 -15.49 -13.73 10.87
C ASP A 119 -15.07 -12.80 12.02
N ASN A 120 -14.73 -13.38 13.18
CA ASN A 120 -14.24 -12.59 14.31
C ASN A 120 -12.90 -11.92 14.02
N PHE A 121 -12.03 -12.56 13.26
CA PHE A 121 -10.79 -11.95 12.79
C PHE A 121 -11.08 -10.74 11.88
N ILE A 122 -12.01 -10.88 10.93
CA ILE A 122 -12.40 -9.79 10.03
C ILE A 122 -13.01 -8.61 10.81
N VAL A 123 -13.92 -8.88 11.76
CA VAL A 123 -14.51 -7.82 12.60
C VAL A 123 -13.43 -7.08 13.38
N ASN A 124 -12.47 -7.78 13.97
CA ASN A 124 -11.36 -7.18 14.69
C ASN A 124 -10.48 -6.32 13.76
N LEU A 125 -10.16 -6.82 12.58
CA LEU A 125 -9.39 -6.09 11.57
C LEU A 125 -10.11 -4.82 11.12
N LEU A 126 -11.41 -4.90 10.84
CA LEU A 126 -12.22 -3.73 10.46
C LEU A 126 -12.28 -2.71 11.59
N GLY A 127 -12.42 -3.17 12.83
CA GLY A 127 -12.36 -2.31 14.02
C GLY A 127 -11.02 -1.60 14.16
N ALA A 128 -9.92 -2.29 13.92
CA ALA A 128 -8.57 -1.72 13.97
C ALA A 128 -8.34 -0.68 12.85
N ILE A 129 -8.80 -0.97 11.63
CA ILE A 129 -8.74 -0.03 10.50
C ILE A 129 -9.58 1.21 10.79
N ALA A 130 -10.80 1.04 11.32
CA ALA A 130 -11.67 2.14 11.72
C ALA A 130 -11.03 3.00 12.82
N ALA A 131 -10.43 2.38 13.83
CA ALA A 131 -9.71 3.07 14.89
C ALA A 131 -8.54 3.89 14.33
N TYR A 132 -7.75 3.31 13.42
CA TYR A 132 -6.68 4.03 12.73
C TYR A 132 -7.21 5.25 11.96
N CYS A 133 -8.33 5.12 11.25
CA CYS A 133 -8.94 6.22 10.51
C CYS A 133 -9.35 7.39 11.42
N LEU A 134 -9.64 7.12 12.69
CA LEU A 134 -10.02 8.11 13.70
C LEU A 134 -8.82 8.74 14.43
N PHE A 135 -7.59 8.29 14.19
CA PHE A 135 -6.43 8.87 14.86
C PHE A 135 -6.31 10.36 14.55
N PRO A 136 -6.13 11.21 15.57
CA PRO A 136 -6.04 12.65 15.40
C PRO A 136 -4.78 13.09 14.64
N LYS A 137 -3.73 12.28 14.71
CA LYS A 137 -2.46 12.51 14.03
C LYS A 137 -2.06 11.25 13.27
N LYS A 138 -1.86 11.38 11.98
CA LYS A 138 -1.40 10.32 11.09
C LYS A 138 0.01 10.61 10.59
N PRO A 139 0.80 9.57 10.26
CA PRO A 139 2.10 9.78 9.63
C PRO A 139 1.90 10.52 8.29
N CYS A 140 2.60 11.60 8.09
CA CYS A 140 2.47 12.40 6.87
C CYS A 140 3.83 12.76 6.28
N ILE A 141 3.83 12.98 4.97
CA ILE A 141 4.99 13.52 4.25
C ILE A 141 4.92 15.05 4.31
N ASN A 142 5.70 15.66 5.19
CA ASN A 142 5.83 17.10 5.25
C ASN A 142 6.62 17.62 4.03
N ASN A 143 6.16 18.73 3.42
CA ASN A 143 6.83 19.44 2.31
C ASN A 143 6.85 18.75 0.95
N VAL A 144 5.73 18.19 0.51
CA VAL A 144 5.49 18.07 -0.93
C VAL A 144 4.79 19.36 -1.37
N GLN A 145 5.51 20.24 -2.08
CA GLN A 145 4.81 21.29 -2.84
C GLN A 145 3.79 20.57 -3.72
N ARG A 146 2.52 20.91 -3.51
CA ARG A 146 1.40 20.36 -4.27
C ARG A 146 1.57 20.71 -5.74
N THR A 147 2.18 19.86 -6.52
CA THR A 147 1.84 19.76 -7.92
C THR A 147 0.51 19.02 -7.97
N MET A 148 -0.51 19.60 -8.57
CA MET A 148 -1.91 19.17 -8.52
C MET A 148 -2.20 17.73 -9.01
N ASP A 149 -1.18 17.00 -9.43
CA ASP A 149 -1.33 15.68 -10.07
C ASP A 149 -0.73 14.52 -9.26
N THR A 150 -0.42 14.71 -7.98
CA THR A 150 0.32 13.70 -7.23
C THR A 150 -0.52 13.14 -6.09
N GLN A 151 -1.31 12.14 -6.37
CA GLN A 151 -1.75 11.21 -5.33
C GLN A 151 -0.60 10.23 -5.06
N LEU A 152 -0.13 10.21 -3.83
CA LEU A 152 0.82 9.22 -3.33
C LEU A 152 0.00 8.11 -2.71
N ALA A 153 -0.05 6.98 -3.38
CA ALA A 153 -0.52 5.75 -2.76
C ALA A 153 0.68 4.82 -2.60
N LEU A 154 0.85 4.27 -1.41
CA LEU A 154 1.96 3.41 -1.04
C LEU A 154 1.43 2.02 -0.70
N PHE A 155 2.06 1.02 -1.26
CA PHE A 155 1.77 -0.39 -0.96
C PHE A 155 2.73 -0.95 0.06
#